data_42ca1a487984559b5a65a0652b0f5b2e
#
_entry.id   42ca1a487984559b5a65a0652b0f5b2e
#
_cell.length_a   1.000
_cell.length_b   1.000
_cell.length_c   1.000
_cell.angle_alpha   90.00
_cell.angle_beta   90.00
_cell.angle_gamma   90.00
#
_symmetry.space_group_name_H-M   'P 1'
#
loop_
_entity.id
_entity.type
_entity.pdbx_description
1 polymer ?
#
loop_
_entity_poly.entity_id
_entity_poly.type
_entity_poly.pdbx_seq_one_letter_code
_entity_poly.pdbx_strand_id
1 'polypeptide(L)'
;MTSGGGMTTLKNAIKFPIRLVESGPSGGAILAAKIAKELNEPRILSFDMGGTTAKISLIEDYKPQTARNFEIARSARFQKGSGMPVRIPVIEMIEIGAGGGSVAHVDQVGRLNIGPQSAGAMPGPACFDKGGLMATVTDANLLLGRIDPDAFAEGKIKLSVKAAKDALLQD
;
A
#
# COMPACT_ATOMS: atom_id res chain seq x y z
N MET A 1 1.90 -11.68 13.86
CA MET A 1 1.64 -10.30 14.37
C MET A 1 0.16 -10.02 14.27
N THR A 2 -0.39 -9.20 15.16
CA THR A 2 -1.78 -8.75 15.16
C THR A 2 -1.92 -7.35 14.56
N SER A 3 -3.14 -6.93 14.26
CA SER A 3 -3.47 -5.58 13.77
C SER A 3 -3.00 -4.44 14.70
N GLY A 4 -2.85 -4.71 15.98
CA GLY A 4 -2.31 -3.76 16.97
C GLY A 4 -0.79 -3.79 17.11
N GLY A 5 -0.07 -4.51 16.25
CA GLY A 5 1.39 -4.62 16.26
C GLY A 5 1.96 -5.61 17.29
N GLY A 6 1.13 -6.27 18.10
CA GLY A 6 1.56 -7.27 19.05
C GLY A 6 1.75 -8.66 18.44
N MET A 7 2.49 -9.52 19.13
CA MET A 7 2.63 -10.93 18.75
C MET A 7 1.48 -11.76 19.33
N THR A 8 1.12 -12.84 18.63
CA THR A 8 0.13 -13.80 19.10
C THR A 8 0.58 -15.24 18.79
N THR A 9 0.01 -16.23 19.49
CA THR A 9 0.27 -17.64 19.20
C THR A 9 -0.55 -18.10 18.01
N LEU A 10 -0.09 -19.15 17.30
CA LEU A 10 -0.83 -19.74 16.18
C LEU A 10 -2.24 -20.18 16.62
N LYS A 11 -2.36 -20.79 17.80
CA LYS A 11 -3.65 -21.20 18.37
C LYS A 11 -4.63 -20.04 18.50
N ASN A 12 -4.18 -18.89 19.00
CA ASN A 12 -5.01 -17.71 19.13
C ASN A 12 -5.31 -17.05 17.77
N ALA A 13 -4.36 -17.08 16.84
CA ALA A 13 -4.57 -16.58 15.49
C ALA A 13 -5.68 -17.35 14.75
N ILE A 14 -5.67 -18.68 14.86
CA ILE A 14 -6.72 -19.54 14.28
C ILE A 14 -8.08 -19.29 14.95
N LYS A 15 -8.10 -19.14 16.28
CA LYS A 15 -9.34 -18.91 17.03
C LYS A 15 -9.95 -17.52 16.78
N PHE A 16 -9.11 -16.52 16.56
CA PHE A 16 -9.53 -15.12 16.39
C PHE A 16 -8.86 -14.46 15.16
N PRO A 17 -9.15 -14.94 13.94
CA PRO A 17 -8.49 -14.45 12.73
C PRO A 17 -8.75 -12.95 12.45
N ILE A 18 -9.83 -12.39 12.95
CA ILE A 18 -10.15 -10.97 12.86
C ILE A 18 -9.03 -10.07 13.40
N ARG A 19 -8.25 -10.56 14.38
CA ARG A 19 -7.11 -9.82 14.94
C ARG A 19 -5.91 -9.71 14.01
N LEU A 20 -5.93 -10.39 12.86
CA LEU A 20 -4.86 -10.39 11.85
C LEU A 20 -5.17 -9.47 10.66
N VAL A 21 -6.37 -8.92 10.58
CA VAL A 21 -6.73 -7.94 9.55
C VAL A 21 -5.79 -6.76 9.66
N GLU A 22 -5.19 -6.30 8.54
CA GLU A 22 -4.18 -5.24 8.51
C GLU A 22 -2.85 -5.56 9.23
N SER A 23 -2.56 -6.84 9.52
CA SER A 23 -1.31 -7.22 10.20
C SER A 23 -0.05 -6.91 9.38
N GLY A 24 -0.12 -6.94 8.05
CA GLY A 24 0.99 -6.60 7.15
C GLY A 24 1.41 -5.12 7.31
N PRO A 25 0.53 -4.15 7.02
CA PRO A 25 0.80 -2.73 7.24
C PRO A 25 1.18 -2.39 8.68
N SER A 26 0.56 -3.08 9.67
CA SER A 26 0.95 -2.94 11.09
C SER A 26 2.41 -3.33 11.32
N GLY A 27 2.88 -4.38 10.65
CA GLY A 27 4.30 -4.78 10.68
C GLY A 27 5.22 -3.70 10.12
N GLY A 28 4.83 -3.07 9.02
CA GLY A 28 5.54 -1.95 8.43
C GLY A 28 5.66 -0.76 9.38
N ALA A 29 4.56 -0.39 10.04
CA ALA A 29 4.56 0.71 11.02
C ALA A 29 5.45 0.41 12.25
N ILE A 30 5.45 -0.83 12.76
CA ILE A 30 6.34 -1.23 13.85
C ILE A 30 7.80 -1.21 13.43
N LEU A 31 8.12 -1.67 12.21
CA LEU A 31 9.47 -1.59 11.66
C LEU A 31 9.92 -0.13 11.50
N ALA A 32 9.06 0.73 10.96
CA ALA A 32 9.34 2.15 10.83
C ALA A 32 9.60 2.81 12.19
N ALA A 33 8.83 2.46 13.23
CA ALA A 33 9.06 2.95 14.60
C ALA A 33 10.43 2.51 15.16
N LYS A 34 10.86 1.28 14.86
CA LYS A 34 12.20 0.80 15.23
C LYS A 34 13.29 1.59 14.52
N ILE A 35 13.17 1.79 13.21
CA ILE A 35 14.12 2.59 12.42
C ILE A 35 14.17 4.04 12.93
N ALA A 36 13.01 4.65 13.22
CA ALA A 36 12.93 5.98 13.80
C ALA A 36 13.75 6.11 15.10
N LYS A 37 13.67 5.08 15.95
CA LYS A 37 14.45 5.04 17.20
C LYS A 37 15.95 4.91 16.94
N GLU A 38 16.37 4.09 15.98
CA GLU A 38 17.78 3.92 15.59
C GLU A 38 18.37 5.22 15.00
N LEU A 39 17.54 5.98 14.24
CA LEU A 39 17.91 7.26 13.65
C LEU A 39 17.76 8.45 14.62
N ASN A 40 17.21 8.22 15.83
CA ASN A 40 16.89 9.26 16.80
C ASN A 40 15.91 10.32 16.27
N GLU A 41 14.96 9.91 15.44
CA GLU A 41 13.91 10.74 14.85
C GLU A 41 12.56 10.43 15.53
N PRO A 42 12.14 11.21 16.55
CA PRO A 42 10.96 10.86 17.37
C PRO A 42 9.63 11.00 16.61
N ARG A 43 9.59 11.70 15.49
CA ARG A 43 8.39 11.93 14.68
C ARG A 43 8.66 11.60 13.23
N ILE A 44 8.04 10.53 12.75
CA ILE A 44 8.12 10.11 11.35
C ILE A 44 6.74 9.71 10.81
N LEU A 45 6.65 9.66 9.51
CA LEU A 45 5.52 9.14 8.79
C LEU A 45 5.94 7.82 8.12
N SER A 46 5.26 6.73 8.44
CA SER A 46 5.41 5.46 7.72
C SER A 46 4.48 5.46 6.51
N PHE A 47 5.03 5.16 5.34
CA PHE A 47 4.29 5.08 4.09
C PHE A 47 4.46 3.69 3.49
N ASP A 48 3.38 2.94 3.39
CA ASP A 48 3.32 1.59 2.80
C ASP A 48 2.41 1.60 1.58
N MET A 49 2.98 1.44 0.39
CA MET A 49 2.23 1.40 -0.86
C MET A 49 2.19 -0.03 -1.41
N GLY A 50 1.00 -0.63 -1.35
CA GLY A 50 0.69 -1.89 -2.02
C GLY A 50 0.29 -1.70 -3.48
N GLY A 51 -0.26 -2.75 -4.09
CA GLY A 51 -0.70 -2.72 -5.50
C GLY A 51 -1.94 -1.84 -5.74
N THR A 52 -2.84 -1.72 -4.76
CA THR A 52 -4.15 -1.05 -4.90
C THR A 52 -4.32 0.16 -4.00
N THR A 53 -3.69 0.18 -2.83
CA THR A 53 -3.82 1.25 -1.83
C THR A 53 -2.47 1.58 -1.23
N ALA A 54 -2.33 2.81 -0.74
CA ALA A 54 -1.24 3.21 0.13
C ALA A 54 -1.79 3.46 1.55
N LYS A 55 -0.99 3.13 2.57
CA LYS A 55 -1.31 3.30 3.97
C LYS A 55 -0.27 4.15 4.66
N ILE A 56 -0.74 5.12 5.42
CA ILE A 56 0.09 6.06 6.15
C ILE A 56 -0.16 5.87 7.64
N SER A 57 0.90 5.69 8.42
CA SER A 57 0.85 5.68 9.88
C SER A 57 1.73 6.78 10.46
N LEU A 58 1.19 7.49 11.43
CA LEU A 58 1.96 8.47 12.20
C LEU A 58 2.67 7.77 13.36
N ILE A 59 3.93 8.09 13.52
CA ILE A 59 4.78 7.58 14.61
C ILE A 59 5.28 8.78 15.40
N GLU A 60 4.91 8.83 16.66
CA GLU A 60 5.30 9.86 17.62
C GLU A 60 5.95 9.22 18.83
N ASP A 61 7.04 9.78 19.31
CA ASP A 61 7.86 9.24 20.40
C ASP A 61 8.18 7.74 20.19
N TYR A 62 8.53 7.41 18.94
CA TYR A 62 8.89 6.04 18.51
C TYR A 62 7.76 5.02 18.65
N LYS A 63 6.50 5.47 18.67
CA LYS A 63 5.33 4.61 18.79
C LYS A 63 4.30 4.97 17.71
N PRO A 64 3.78 3.97 16.96
CA PRO A 64 2.67 4.22 16.06
C PRO A 64 1.41 4.54 16.85
N GLN A 65 0.59 5.45 16.31
CA GLN A 65 -0.72 5.75 16.88
C GLN A 65 -1.63 4.53 16.78
N THR A 66 -2.49 4.34 17.79
CA THR A 66 -3.40 3.19 17.86
C THR A 66 -4.85 3.62 18.03
N ALA A 67 -5.76 2.85 17.44
CA ALA A 67 -7.21 3.00 17.60
C ALA A 67 -7.83 1.71 18.15
N ARG A 68 -9.02 1.83 18.74
CA ARG A 68 -9.81 0.69 19.23
C ARG A 68 -10.98 0.34 18.31
N ASN A 69 -11.30 1.22 17.38
CA ASN A 69 -12.37 1.04 16.42
C ASN A 69 -11.79 1.04 15.01
N PHE A 70 -12.16 0.05 14.24
CA PHE A 70 -11.74 -0.12 12.87
C PHE A 70 -12.95 -0.49 12.03
N GLU A 71 -13.03 -0.01 10.80
CA GLU A 71 -14.11 -0.35 9.86
C GLU A 71 -13.55 -1.15 8.69
N ILE A 72 -14.17 -2.30 8.43
CA ILE A 72 -13.85 -3.14 7.27
C ILE A 72 -14.96 -3.05 6.22
N ALA A 73 -14.64 -3.39 4.98
CA ALA A 73 -15.57 -3.42 3.85
C ALA A 73 -16.37 -2.12 3.69
N ARG A 74 -15.70 -0.96 3.77
CA ARG A 74 -16.34 0.34 3.55
C ARG A 74 -16.97 0.41 2.16
N SER A 75 -18.24 0.75 2.09
CA SER A 75 -18.97 0.98 0.84
C SER A 75 -18.58 2.31 0.17
N ALA A 76 -18.18 3.30 0.97
CA ALA A 76 -17.63 4.57 0.50
C ALA A 76 -16.24 4.81 1.13
N ARG A 77 -15.20 4.88 0.30
CA ARG A 77 -13.77 4.82 0.72
C ARG A 77 -13.38 5.84 1.79
N PHE A 78 -13.94 7.04 1.77
CA PHE A 78 -13.55 8.12 2.69
C PHE A 78 -14.63 8.47 3.70
N GLN A 79 -15.76 7.78 3.71
CA GLN A 79 -16.87 8.07 4.60
C GLN A 79 -16.80 7.18 5.84
N LYS A 80 -16.53 7.76 7.01
CA LYS A 80 -16.65 7.08 8.30
C LYS A 80 -18.09 6.61 8.51
N GLY A 81 -18.25 5.40 9.04
CA GLY A 81 -19.56 4.80 9.27
C GLY A 81 -20.14 4.05 8.07
N SER A 82 -19.42 3.98 6.93
CA SER A 82 -19.87 3.24 5.75
C SER A 82 -19.47 1.76 5.75
N GLY A 83 -18.63 1.35 6.70
CA GLY A 83 -18.14 -0.02 6.84
C GLY A 83 -18.71 -0.75 8.05
N MET A 84 -18.35 -2.03 8.18
CA MET A 84 -18.69 -2.83 9.33
C MET A 84 -17.73 -2.50 10.49
N PRO A 85 -18.22 -2.01 11.64
CA PRO A 85 -17.37 -1.65 12.76
C PRO A 85 -16.81 -2.91 13.45
N VAL A 86 -15.52 -2.93 13.66
CA VAL A 86 -14.80 -3.96 14.41
C VAL A 86 -14.09 -3.31 15.59
N ARG A 87 -14.30 -3.85 16.79
CA ARG A 87 -13.68 -3.36 18.03
C ARG A 87 -12.50 -4.23 18.41
N ILE A 88 -11.36 -3.94 17.83
CA ILE A 88 -10.07 -4.56 18.17
C ILE A 88 -9.00 -3.47 18.23
N PRO A 89 -7.92 -3.66 18.99
CA PRO A 89 -6.76 -2.78 18.90
C PRO A 89 -6.14 -2.88 17.50
N VAL A 90 -5.97 -1.74 16.85
CA VAL A 90 -5.32 -1.61 15.55
C VAL A 90 -4.31 -0.47 15.58
N ILE A 91 -3.26 -0.54 14.78
CA ILE A 91 -2.46 0.63 14.45
C ILE A 91 -3.33 1.54 13.58
N GLU A 92 -3.41 2.82 13.94
CA GLU A 92 -4.18 3.79 13.17
C GLU A 92 -3.49 4.08 11.84
N MET A 93 -4.26 3.98 10.76
CA MET A 93 -3.77 4.17 9.40
C MET A 93 -4.74 5.01 8.60
N ILE A 94 -4.18 5.94 7.83
CA ILE A 94 -4.90 6.66 6.78
C ILE A 94 -4.70 5.86 5.50
N GLU A 95 -5.80 5.44 4.87
CA GLU A 95 -5.77 4.70 3.62
C GLU A 95 -6.01 5.64 2.43
N ILE A 96 -5.12 5.58 1.45
CA ILE A 96 -5.21 6.31 0.19
C ILE A 96 -5.56 5.31 -0.91
N GLY A 97 -6.61 5.58 -1.68
CA GLY A 97 -7.09 4.71 -2.76
C GLY A 97 -6.23 4.74 -4.03
N ALA A 98 -4.94 4.95 -3.90
CA ALA A 98 -3.97 4.87 -4.97
C ALA A 98 -2.81 3.97 -4.56
N GLY A 99 -2.45 3.04 -5.41
CA GLY A 99 -1.35 2.09 -5.20
C GLY A 99 -0.52 1.92 -6.47
N GLY A 100 0.43 1.01 -6.44
CA GLY A 100 1.34 0.77 -7.56
C GLY A 100 0.64 0.41 -8.87
N GLY A 101 -0.46 -0.33 -8.81
CA GLY A 101 -1.25 -0.70 -9.99
C GLY A 101 -2.28 0.35 -10.43
N SER A 102 -2.39 1.49 -9.74
CA SER A 102 -3.32 2.54 -10.13
C SER A 102 -2.96 3.12 -11.48
N VAL A 103 -3.94 3.15 -12.37
CA VAL A 103 -3.77 3.64 -13.75
C VAL A 103 -3.73 5.16 -13.75
N ALA A 104 -2.75 5.71 -14.45
CA ALA A 104 -2.66 7.13 -14.75
C ALA A 104 -3.46 7.42 -16.03
N HIS A 105 -4.20 8.53 -16.05
CA HIS A 105 -4.91 9.00 -17.24
C HIS A 105 -5.09 10.52 -17.18
N VAL A 106 -5.17 11.13 -18.34
CA VAL A 106 -5.49 12.55 -18.48
C VAL A 106 -6.99 12.69 -18.70
N ASP A 107 -7.65 13.56 -17.94
CA ASP A 107 -9.07 13.81 -18.09
C ASP A 107 -9.37 14.80 -19.23
N GLN A 108 -10.67 14.99 -19.51
CA GLN A 108 -11.12 15.86 -20.60
C GLN A 108 -10.71 17.34 -20.48
N VAL A 109 -10.27 17.76 -19.30
CA VAL A 109 -9.77 19.12 -19.04
C VAL A 109 -8.24 19.18 -18.89
N GLY A 110 -7.54 18.11 -19.29
CA GLY A 110 -6.09 18.02 -19.29
C GLY A 110 -5.43 17.80 -17.92
N ARG A 111 -6.17 17.31 -16.93
CA ARG A 111 -5.60 17.00 -15.61
C ARG A 111 -5.17 15.56 -15.54
N LEU A 112 -3.97 15.33 -15.00
CA LEU A 112 -3.50 13.99 -14.67
C LEU A 112 -4.25 13.46 -13.44
N ASN A 113 -4.87 12.31 -13.60
CA ASN A 113 -5.55 11.58 -12.53
C ASN A 113 -4.89 10.21 -12.32
N ILE A 114 -4.86 9.73 -11.07
CA ILE A 114 -4.34 8.43 -10.68
C ILE A 114 -5.48 7.61 -10.07
N GLY A 115 -5.80 6.49 -10.70
CA GLY A 115 -6.97 5.70 -10.32
C GLY A 115 -8.31 6.38 -10.68
N PRO A 116 -9.47 5.91 -10.16
CA PRO A 116 -9.62 4.78 -9.22
C PRO A 116 -9.35 3.40 -9.85
N GLN A 117 -9.19 3.33 -11.18
CA GLN A 117 -8.92 2.09 -11.90
C GLN A 117 -7.52 1.58 -11.54
N SER A 118 -7.42 0.26 -11.37
CA SER A 118 -6.15 -0.44 -11.13
C SER A 118 -5.95 -1.49 -12.22
N ALA A 119 -4.72 -1.63 -12.71
CA ALA A 119 -4.32 -2.68 -13.63
C ALA A 119 -4.32 -4.07 -12.95
N GLY A 120 -4.44 -4.12 -11.63
CA GLY A 120 -4.40 -5.35 -10.85
C GLY A 120 -3.06 -6.06 -10.93
N ALA A 121 -3.08 -7.38 -10.72
CA ALA A 121 -1.91 -8.24 -10.83
C ALA A 121 -1.80 -8.91 -12.23
N MET A 122 -2.92 -8.98 -12.94
CA MET A 122 -3.02 -9.58 -14.28
C MET A 122 -4.03 -8.78 -15.12
N PRO A 123 -3.64 -8.19 -16.25
CA PRO A 123 -2.29 -8.20 -16.82
C PRO A 123 -1.27 -7.43 -15.98
N GLY A 124 -1.70 -6.53 -15.10
CA GLY A 124 -0.85 -5.71 -14.25
C GLY A 124 -0.28 -4.47 -14.95
N PRO A 125 0.64 -3.76 -14.28
CA PRO A 125 1.44 -2.68 -14.86
C PRO A 125 2.07 -3.07 -16.18
N ALA A 126 2.26 -2.11 -17.09
CA ALA A 126 2.88 -2.36 -18.39
C ALA A 126 4.28 -2.99 -18.26
N CYS A 127 5.05 -2.56 -17.26
CA CYS A 127 6.39 -3.10 -16.99
C CYS A 127 6.41 -4.58 -16.60
N PHE A 128 5.29 -5.19 -16.22
CA PHE A 128 5.26 -6.64 -15.94
C PHE A 128 5.36 -7.48 -17.22
N ASP A 129 5.20 -6.85 -18.39
CA ASP A 129 5.26 -7.50 -19.72
C ASP A 129 4.31 -8.71 -19.86
N LYS A 130 3.12 -8.56 -19.25
CA LYS A 130 2.04 -9.58 -19.26
C LYS A 130 0.79 -9.11 -20.02
N GLY A 131 0.97 -8.15 -20.93
CA GLY A 131 -0.12 -7.61 -21.75
C GLY A 131 -0.81 -6.37 -21.16
N GLY A 132 -0.30 -5.79 -20.06
CA GLY A 132 -0.71 -4.47 -19.58
C GLY A 132 -0.23 -3.39 -20.55
N LEU A 133 -1.10 -2.45 -20.91
CA LEU A 133 -0.79 -1.37 -21.86
C LEU A 133 -0.93 0.02 -21.24
N MET A 134 -1.68 0.15 -20.14
CA MET A 134 -1.92 1.43 -19.49
C MET A 134 -0.79 1.79 -18.53
N ALA A 135 -0.41 3.07 -18.53
CA ALA A 135 0.55 3.59 -17.58
C ALA A 135 0.06 3.48 -16.14
N THR A 136 0.92 3.04 -15.23
CA THR A 136 0.61 2.92 -13.80
C THR A 136 1.67 3.61 -12.94
N VAL A 137 1.37 3.77 -11.65
CA VAL A 137 2.34 4.28 -10.67
C VAL A 137 3.59 3.39 -10.59
N THR A 138 3.46 2.07 -10.79
CA THR A 138 4.61 1.15 -10.83
C THR A 138 5.51 1.45 -12.02
N ASP A 139 4.94 1.70 -13.21
CA ASP A 139 5.71 2.06 -14.40
C ASP A 139 6.49 3.36 -14.20
N ALA A 140 5.85 4.36 -13.63
CA ALA A 140 6.50 5.62 -13.28
C ALA A 140 7.63 5.44 -12.25
N ASN A 141 7.42 4.66 -11.20
CA ASN A 141 8.43 4.38 -10.18
C ASN A 141 9.62 3.59 -10.75
N LEU A 142 9.39 2.69 -11.70
CA LEU A 142 10.45 1.98 -12.40
C LEU A 142 11.33 2.95 -13.20
N LEU A 143 10.71 3.85 -13.99
CA LEU A 143 11.46 4.83 -14.78
C LEU A 143 12.19 5.88 -13.93
N LEU A 144 11.67 6.18 -12.74
CA LEU A 144 12.34 7.04 -11.76
C LEU A 144 13.47 6.35 -10.98
N GLY A 145 13.76 5.07 -11.29
CA GLY A 145 14.81 4.29 -10.60
C GLY A 145 14.50 3.95 -9.15
N ARG A 146 13.22 4.03 -8.73
CA ARG A 146 12.79 3.68 -7.37
C ARG A 146 12.56 2.18 -7.19
N ILE A 147 12.45 1.46 -8.29
CA ILE A 147 12.28 0.00 -8.34
C ILE A 147 13.40 -0.57 -9.20
N ASP A 148 14.10 -1.55 -8.66
CA ASP A 148 15.11 -2.31 -9.39
C ASP A 148 14.39 -3.32 -10.32
N PRO A 149 14.59 -3.24 -11.65
CA PRO A 149 13.92 -4.12 -12.61
C PRO A 149 14.26 -5.61 -12.43
N ASP A 150 15.43 -5.91 -11.90
CA ASP A 150 15.91 -7.30 -11.75
C ASP A 150 15.61 -7.87 -10.35
N ALA A 151 15.36 -7.03 -9.33
CA ALA A 151 15.10 -7.46 -7.96
C ALA A 151 13.61 -7.48 -7.57
N PHE A 152 12.70 -7.09 -8.46
CA PHE A 152 11.27 -7.01 -8.15
C PHE A 152 10.69 -8.39 -7.80
N ALA A 153 9.89 -8.45 -6.74
CA ALA A 153 9.31 -9.69 -6.21
C ALA A 153 10.37 -10.79 -5.97
N GLU A 154 11.49 -10.42 -5.36
CA GLU A 154 12.65 -11.33 -5.12
C GLU A 154 13.25 -11.88 -6.43
N GLY A 155 13.21 -11.08 -7.51
CA GLY A 155 13.70 -11.48 -8.84
C GLY A 155 12.77 -12.41 -9.61
N LYS A 156 11.57 -12.72 -9.07
CA LYS A 156 10.59 -13.59 -9.74
C LYS A 156 9.90 -12.93 -10.92
N ILE A 157 9.88 -11.61 -10.96
CA ILE A 157 9.28 -10.81 -12.05
C ILE A 157 10.36 -9.87 -12.55
N LYS A 158 10.80 -10.08 -13.78
CA LYS A 158 11.70 -9.16 -14.45
C LYS A 158 10.89 -8.04 -15.08
N LEU A 159 11.20 -6.78 -14.72
CA LEU A 159 10.44 -5.64 -15.21
C LEU A 159 11.01 -5.10 -16.52
N SER A 160 10.12 -4.78 -17.47
CA SER A 160 10.46 -4.19 -18.75
C SER A 160 10.44 -2.66 -18.67
N VAL A 161 11.62 -2.06 -18.62
CA VAL A 161 11.79 -0.59 -18.69
C VAL A 161 11.21 -0.03 -19.99
N LYS A 162 11.38 -0.78 -21.10
CA LYS A 162 10.84 -0.41 -22.39
C LYS A 162 9.30 -0.33 -22.37
N ALA A 163 8.62 -1.37 -21.87
CA ALA A 163 7.16 -1.39 -21.80
C ALA A 163 6.61 -0.28 -20.91
N ALA A 164 7.27 0.02 -19.77
CA ALA A 164 6.90 1.14 -18.92
C ALA A 164 7.01 2.48 -19.67
N LYS A 165 8.11 2.68 -20.41
CA LYS A 165 8.31 3.89 -21.20
C LYS A 165 7.29 4.04 -22.32
N ASP A 166 7.03 2.95 -23.05
CA ASP A 166 6.07 2.95 -24.15
C ASP A 166 4.65 3.29 -23.63
N ALA A 167 4.24 2.74 -22.48
CA ALA A 167 2.95 3.03 -21.87
C ALA A 167 2.80 4.49 -21.40
N LEU A 168 3.87 5.12 -20.90
CA LEU A 168 3.84 6.51 -20.43
C LEU A 168 3.93 7.55 -21.57
N LEU A 169 4.33 7.13 -22.78
CA LEU A 169 4.45 8.00 -23.95
C LEU A 169 3.29 7.85 -24.94
N GLN A 170 2.31 6.98 -24.65
CA GLN A 170 1.16 6.72 -25.54
C GLN A 170 0.02 7.73 -25.40
N ASP A 171 0.11 8.75 -24.55
CA ASP A 171 -0.90 9.81 -24.34
C ASP A 171 -0.52 11.11 -25.05
#